data_834a0e133e6b97c265655e2710467fca
#
_entry.id   834a0e133e6b97c265655e2710467fca
#
_cell.length_a   1.000
_cell.length_b   1.000
_cell.length_c   1.000
_cell.angle_alpha   90.00
_cell.angle_beta   90.00
_cell.angle_gamma   90.00
#
_symmetry.space_group_name_H-M   'P 1'
#
loop_
_entity.id
_entity.type
_entity.pdbx_description
1 polymer ?
#
loop_
_entity_poly.entity_id
_entity_poly.type
_entity_poly.pdbx_seq_one_letter_code
_entity_poly.pdbx_strand_id
1 'polypeptide(L)'
;MIPIGTPARVYLVTITALIGLLTAGIGVWCLIDPRSFAESVGFPAHEHFVHDVGAFQVGLGVTLLLALIWSDALATALAGYVVANTVHAVNHIVDLDLGGSALQAWALGAASVLLVIAFVLRLRQLGYVLGNVSVATEPLLVPFVRQKTIRLTTFRKDGTAGTSPVSIAVVGDRAYFRTYERAIKARRIRRNPNVEFGSATMSGKPIGPMLPAQARLLEGAEYRQAARLLRRKYPVLHGVVVPSVHRLMRSKYGRTMHAELIPSPLSERDAAAKIVATVIDEVR
;
A
#
# COMPACT_ATOMS: atom_id res chain seq x y z
N MET A 1 2.80 4.95 10.65
CA MET A 1 3.24 3.73 9.93
C MET A 1 2.94 2.55 10.84
N ILE A 2 2.49 1.43 10.29
CA ILE A 2 2.29 0.20 11.08
C ILE A 2 3.67 -0.37 11.40
N PRO A 3 4.01 -0.64 12.68
CA PRO A 3 5.31 -1.19 13.02
C PRO A 3 5.45 -2.59 12.40
N ILE A 4 6.56 -2.84 11.71
CA ILE A 4 7.03 -4.17 11.36
C ILE A 4 8.07 -4.57 12.38
N GLY A 5 8.16 -5.87 12.70
CA GLY A 5 9.15 -6.37 13.67
C GLY A 5 10.58 -6.00 13.28
N THR A 6 11.46 -5.89 14.28
CA THR A 6 12.88 -5.54 14.09
C THR A 6 13.55 -6.35 12.98
N PRO A 7 13.40 -7.69 12.89
CA PRO A 7 14.03 -8.48 11.82
C PRO A 7 13.58 -8.05 10.42
N ALA A 8 12.29 -7.76 10.24
CA ALA A 8 11.76 -7.33 8.96
C ALA A 8 12.27 -5.94 8.56
N ARG A 9 12.46 -5.04 9.52
CA ARG A 9 13.05 -3.72 9.30
C ARG A 9 14.53 -3.83 8.92
N VAL A 10 15.29 -4.66 9.62
CA VAL A 10 16.70 -4.92 9.31
C VAL A 10 16.81 -5.47 7.89
N TYR A 11 16.03 -6.51 7.57
CA TYR A 11 16.00 -7.08 6.22
C TYR A 11 15.72 -6.00 5.14
N LEU A 12 14.66 -5.21 5.32
CA LEU A 12 14.28 -4.15 4.37
C LEU A 12 15.43 -3.17 4.11
N VAL A 13 16.06 -2.68 5.17
CA VAL A 13 17.17 -1.70 5.05
C VAL A 13 18.41 -2.36 4.46
N THR A 14 18.82 -3.52 4.96
CA THR A 14 20.04 -4.21 4.53
C THR A 14 19.98 -4.62 3.06
N ILE A 15 18.88 -5.25 2.62
CA ILE A 15 18.74 -5.67 1.21
C ILE A 15 18.71 -4.46 0.28
N THR A 16 17.98 -3.41 0.63
CA THR A 16 17.92 -2.19 -0.19
C THR A 16 19.29 -1.53 -0.28
N ALA A 17 20.01 -1.41 0.83
CA ALA A 17 21.34 -0.83 0.86
C ALA A 17 22.35 -1.66 0.07
N LEU A 18 22.37 -2.98 0.29
CA LEU A 18 23.29 -3.89 -0.39
C LEU A 18 23.11 -3.84 -1.92
N ILE A 19 21.88 -3.97 -2.39
CA ILE A 19 21.61 -3.93 -3.83
C ILE A 19 21.87 -2.54 -4.40
N GLY A 20 21.53 -1.47 -3.68
CA GLY A 20 21.85 -0.11 -4.09
C GLY A 20 23.35 0.13 -4.24
N LEU A 21 24.15 -0.33 -3.27
CA LEU A 21 25.61 -0.23 -3.31
C LEU A 21 26.23 -1.07 -4.43
N LEU A 22 25.79 -2.31 -4.61
CA LEU A 22 26.27 -3.19 -5.68
C LEU A 22 25.95 -2.60 -7.05
N THR A 23 24.74 -2.11 -7.26
CA THR A 23 24.32 -1.50 -8.52
C THR A 23 25.12 -0.24 -8.82
N ALA A 24 25.27 0.67 -7.84
CA ALA A 24 26.09 1.86 -8.01
C ALA A 24 27.56 1.51 -8.25
N GLY A 25 28.09 0.52 -7.53
CA GLY A 25 29.49 0.05 -7.71
C GLY A 25 29.74 -0.53 -9.09
N ILE A 26 28.82 -1.35 -9.62
CA ILE A 26 28.89 -1.84 -11.00
C ILE A 26 28.86 -0.67 -11.99
N GLY A 27 27.97 0.30 -11.75
CA GLY A 27 27.89 1.49 -12.59
C GLY A 27 29.17 2.32 -12.58
N VAL A 28 29.80 2.49 -11.43
CA VAL A 28 31.11 3.16 -11.31
C VAL A 28 32.21 2.38 -12.05
N TRP A 29 32.21 1.05 -11.94
CA TRP A 29 33.12 0.21 -12.70
C TRP A 29 32.96 0.39 -14.21
N CYS A 30 31.74 0.38 -14.73
CA CYS A 30 31.48 0.66 -16.15
C CYS A 30 32.02 2.02 -16.61
N LEU A 31 31.98 3.05 -15.74
CA LEU A 31 32.44 4.41 -16.05
C LEU A 31 33.95 4.56 -15.97
N ILE A 32 34.64 3.87 -15.05
CA ILE A 32 36.07 4.03 -14.83
C ILE A 32 36.89 3.11 -15.74
N ASP A 33 36.43 1.85 -15.93
CA ASP A 33 37.14 0.86 -16.74
C ASP A 33 36.10 0.03 -17.57
N PRO A 34 35.58 0.63 -18.64
CA PRO A 34 34.55 0.00 -19.48
C PRO A 34 35.05 -1.27 -20.18
N ARG A 35 36.32 -1.37 -20.48
CA ARG A 35 36.90 -2.56 -21.14
C ARG A 35 36.93 -3.74 -20.19
N SER A 36 37.47 -3.57 -19.00
CA SER A 36 37.51 -4.63 -17.98
C SER A 36 36.10 -5.10 -17.62
N PHE A 37 35.12 -4.19 -17.50
CA PHE A 37 33.71 -4.58 -17.30
C PHE A 37 33.19 -5.43 -18.45
N ALA A 38 33.35 -4.96 -19.70
CA ALA A 38 32.86 -5.67 -20.89
C ALA A 38 33.46 -7.08 -21.01
N GLU A 39 34.76 -7.22 -20.76
CA GLU A 39 35.48 -8.51 -20.73
C GLU A 39 34.88 -9.44 -19.64
N SER A 40 34.61 -8.92 -18.44
CA SER A 40 34.12 -9.70 -17.32
C SER A 40 32.72 -10.30 -17.57
N VAL A 41 31.89 -9.63 -18.37
CA VAL A 41 30.54 -10.06 -18.71
C VAL A 41 30.44 -10.70 -20.09
N GLY A 42 31.55 -10.82 -20.82
CA GLY A 42 31.60 -11.39 -22.17
C GLY A 42 30.92 -10.52 -23.24
N PHE A 43 30.92 -9.21 -23.06
CA PHE A 43 30.26 -8.26 -23.95
C PHE A 43 31.24 -7.59 -24.91
N PRO A 44 30.86 -7.31 -26.17
CA PRO A 44 31.72 -6.53 -27.08
C PRO A 44 31.99 -5.16 -26.50
N ALA A 45 33.30 -4.79 -26.43
CA ALA A 45 33.72 -3.53 -25.82
C ALA A 45 33.35 -2.33 -26.70
N HIS A 46 32.19 -1.73 -26.43
CA HIS A 46 31.79 -0.44 -26.99
C HIS A 46 31.76 0.59 -25.85
N GLU A 47 32.87 1.32 -25.68
CA GLU A 47 33.10 2.18 -24.50
C GLU A 47 31.94 3.12 -24.20
N HIS A 48 31.45 3.87 -25.22
CA HIS A 48 30.31 4.79 -25.02
C HIS A 48 29.06 4.10 -24.51
N PHE A 49 28.74 2.94 -25.08
CA PHE A 49 27.56 2.17 -24.62
C PHE A 49 27.73 1.66 -23.17
N VAL A 50 28.95 1.21 -22.81
CA VAL A 50 29.25 0.79 -21.43
C VAL A 50 29.17 1.97 -20.45
N HIS A 51 29.63 3.15 -20.87
CA HIS A 51 29.47 4.38 -20.07
C HIS A 51 27.99 4.72 -19.85
N ASP A 52 27.13 4.61 -20.86
CA ASP A 52 25.70 4.86 -20.72
C ASP A 52 25.03 3.84 -19.75
N VAL A 53 25.37 2.56 -19.89
CA VAL A 53 24.95 1.53 -18.93
C VAL A 53 25.40 1.89 -17.52
N GLY A 54 26.66 2.32 -17.36
CA GLY A 54 27.22 2.76 -16.09
C GLY A 54 26.47 3.93 -15.47
N ALA A 55 26.15 4.95 -16.27
CA ALA A 55 25.39 6.10 -15.80
C ALA A 55 23.99 5.72 -15.28
N PHE A 56 23.26 4.85 -15.99
CA PHE A 56 21.97 4.34 -15.53
C PHE A 56 22.09 3.47 -14.27
N GLN A 57 23.11 2.63 -14.16
CA GLN A 57 23.36 1.80 -12.99
C GLN A 57 23.67 2.66 -11.75
N VAL A 58 24.53 3.70 -11.88
CA VAL A 58 24.78 4.65 -10.80
C VAL A 58 23.48 5.33 -10.38
N GLY A 59 22.69 5.83 -11.34
CA GLY A 59 21.40 6.49 -11.06
C GLY A 59 20.43 5.60 -10.31
N LEU A 60 20.25 4.34 -10.74
CA LEU A 60 19.39 3.37 -10.09
C LEU A 60 19.88 3.01 -8.67
N GLY A 61 21.18 2.74 -8.52
CA GLY A 61 21.77 2.40 -7.22
C GLY A 61 21.64 3.56 -6.23
N VAL A 62 21.98 4.77 -6.64
CA VAL A 62 21.82 5.99 -5.82
C VAL A 62 20.36 6.24 -5.47
N THR A 63 19.42 6.00 -6.38
CA THR A 63 17.98 6.13 -6.09
C THR A 63 17.54 5.21 -4.95
N LEU A 64 17.99 3.95 -4.91
CA LEU A 64 17.71 3.04 -3.79
C LEU A 64 18.32 3.53 -2.48
N LEU A 65 19.56 4.03 -2.51
CA LEU A 65 20.25 4.53 -1.32
C LEU A 65 19.56 5.80 -0.76
N LEU A 66 19.22 6.75 -1.62
CA LEU A 66 18.49 7.96 -1.23
C LEU A 66 17.10 7.64 -0.69
N ALA A 67 16.43 6.62 -1.22
CA ALA A 67 15.13 6.20 -0.73
C ALA A 67 15.18 5.62 0.70
N LEU A 68 16.33 5.20 1.20
CA LEU A 68 16.49 4.84 2.62
C LEU A 68 16.48 6.07 3.53
N ILE A 69 16.93 7.22 3.03
CA ILE A 69 16.93 8.51 3.72
C ILE A 69 15.54 9.16 3.57
N TRP A 70 15.03 9.23 2.34
CA TRP A 70 13.72 9.78 2.01
C TRP A 70 12.66 8.68 2.04
N SER A 71 12.21 8.35 3.22
CA SER A 71 11.38 7.17 3.47
C SER A 71 10.03 7.14 2.74
N ASP A 72 9.52 8.26 2.26
CA ASP A 72 8.32 8.35 1.41
C ASP A 72 8.59 7.85 -0.03
N ALA A 73 9.84 7.96 -0.53
CA ALA A 73 10.25 7.48 -1.85
C ALA A 73 10.50 5.97 -1.90
N LEU A 74 10.74 5.30 -0.77
CA LEU A 74 11.23 3.92 -0.71
C LEU A 74 10.33 2.91 -1.44
N ALA A 75 9.01 3.03 -1.33
CA ALA A 75 8.10 2.13 -2.02
C ALA A 75 8.17 2.28 -3.54
N THR A 76 8.29 3.51 -4.04
CA THR A 76 8.39 3.81 -5.47
C THR A 76 9.73 3.36 -6.05
N ALA A 77 10.83 3.63 -5.34
CA ALA A 77 12.17 3.19 -5.74
C ALA A 77 12.26 1.67 -5.83
N LEU A 78 11.79 0.94 -4.81
CA LEU A 78 11.74 -0.52 -4.82
C LEU A 78 10.88 -1.07 -5.96
N ALA A 79 9.69 -0.49 -6.20
CA ALA A 79 8.81 -0.95 -7.28
C ALA A 79 9.47 -0.78 -8.66
N GLY A 80 10.06 0.39 -8.93
CA GLY A 80 10.74 0.67 -10.20
C GLY A 80 11.95 -0.25 -10.41
N TYR A 81 12.76 -0.43 -9.37
CA TYR A 81 13.93 -1.30 -9.46
C TYR A 81 13.56 -2.77 -9.66
N VAL A 82 12.55 -3.29 -8.94
CA VAL A 82 12.06 -4.67 -9.15
C VAL A 82 11.65 -4.91 -10.60
N VAL A 83 10.93 -3.96 -11.21
CA VAL A 83 10.54 -4.08 -12.62
C VAL A 83 11.76 -4.08 -13.51
N ALA A 84 12.67 -3.12 -13.38
CA ALA A 84 13.87 -3.00 -14.20
C ALA A 84 14.76 -4.26 -14.10
N ASN A 85 15.03 -4.70 -12.86
CA ASN A 85 15.89 -5.86 -12.62
C ASN A 85 15.25 -7.17 -13.08
N THR A 86 13.91 -7.32 -12.95
CA THR A 86 13.21 -8.52 -13.45
C THR A 86 13.23 -8.57 -14.96
N VAL A 87 12.98 -7.45 -15.66
CA VAL A 87 13.09 -7.38 -17.12
C VAL A 87 14.52 -7.72 -17.56
N HIS A 88 15.54 -7.19 -16.86
CA HIS A 88 16.93 -7.49 -17.15
C HIS A 88 17.22 -9.00 -16.98
N ALA A 89 16.75 -9.64 -15.91
CA ALA A 89 16.87 -11.08 -15.72
C ALA A 89 16.21 -11.89 -16.87
N VAL A 90 15.03 -11.47 -17.30
CA VAL A 90 14.31 -12.10 -18.42
C VAL A 90 15.09 -11.95 -19.72
N ASN A 91 15.66 -10.77 -20.00
CA ASN A 91 16.48 -10.55 -21.19
C ASN A 91 17.67 -11.52 -21.24
N HIS A 92 18.36 -11.75 -20.13
CA HIS A 92 19.45 -12.74 -20.09
C HIS A 92 19.01 -14.17 -20.41
N ILE A 93 17.73 -14.51 -20.16
CA ILE A 93 17.18 -15.83 -20.51
C ILE A 93 16.78 -15.88 -21.99
N VAL A 94 16.12 -14.82 -22.47
CA VAL A 94 15.62 -14.75 -23.86
C VAL A 94 16.77 -14.65 -24.86
N ASP A 95 17.82 -13.91 -24.50
CA ASP A 95 18.96 -13.59 -25.37
C ASP A 95 20.16 -14.52 -25.16
N LEU A 96 19.94 -15.76 -24.67
CA LEU A 96 21.04 -16.71 -24.45
C LEU A 96 21.90 -16.91 -25.70
N ASP A 97 21.29 -16.94 -26.87
CA ASP A 97 21.99 -17.09 -28.16
C ASP A 97 22.64 -15.79 -28.66
N LEU A 98 22.31 -14.66 -28.01
CA LEU A 98 22.83 -13.32 -28.35
C LEU A 98 23.85 -12.79 -27.34
N GLY A 99 24.37 -13.64 -26.48
CA GLY A 99 25.34 -13.27 -25.43
C GLY A 99 24.74 -13.13 -24.03
N GLY A 100 23.50 -13.54 -23.84
CA GLY A 100 22.89 -13.66 -22.52
C GLY A 100 23.61 -14.71 -21.66
N SER A 101 23.54 -14.57 -20.35
CA SER A 101 24.19 -15.46 -19.38
C SER A 101 23.17 -16.05 -18.42
N ALA A 102 23.08 -17.38 -18.39
CA ALA A 102 22.23 -18.07 -17.42
C ALA A 102 22.63 -17.78 -15.97
N LEU A 103 23.92 -17.69 -15.67
CA LEU A 103 24.40 -17.34 -14.33
C LEU A 103 23.93 -15.94 -13.91
N GLN A 104 24.05 -14.95 -14.82
CA GLN A 104 23.59 -13.59 -14.56
C GLN A 104 22.06 -13.55 -14.42
N ALA A 105 21.32 -14.31 -15.22
CA ALA A 105 19.87 -14.44 -15.09
C ALA A 105 19.46 -14.94 -13.69
N TRP A 106 20.12 -15.98 -13.18
CA TRP A 106 19.87 -16.49 -11.83
C TRP A 106 20.21 -15.47 -10.74
N ALA A 107 21.34 -14.77 -10.84
CA ALA A 107 21.74 -13.75 -9.89
C ALA A 107 20.76 -12.58 -9.86
N LEU A 108 20.36 -12.07 -11.01
CA LEU A 108 19.36 -11.01 -11.15
C LEU A 108 17.97 -11.47 -10.68
N GLY A 109 17.58 -12.73 -10.98
CA GLY A 109 16.35 -13.32 -10.50
C GLY A 109 16.30 -13.41 -8.98
N ALA A 110 17.39 -13.87 -8.35
CA ALA A 110 17.51 -13.90 -6.89
C ALA A 110 17.41 -12.49 -6.28
N ALA A 111 18.10 -11.49 -6.85
CA ALA A 111 17.98 -10.10 -6.44
C ALA A 111 16.54 -9.59 -6.57
N SER A 112 15.83 -9.92 -7.64
CA SER A 112 14.40 -9.57 -7.80
C SER A 112 13.54 -10.15 -6.68
N VAL A 113 13.73 -11.42 -6.32
CA VAL A 113 12.98 -12.06 -5.22
C VAL A 113 13.24 -11.34 -3.89
N LEU A 114 14.51 -11.07 -3.56
CA LEU A 114 14.86 -10.35 -2.33
C LEU A 114 14.23 -8.95 -2.28
N LEU A 115 14.24 -8.23 -3.40
CA LEU A 115 13.63 -6.90 -3.50
C LEU A 115 12.09 -6.93 -3.46
N VAL A 116 11.45 -7.95 -4.03
CA VAL A 116 10.00 -8.14 -3.90
C VAL A 116 9.62 -8.33 -2.44
N ILE A 117 10.38 -9.12 -1.67
CA ILE A 117 10.14 -9.28 -0.24
C ILE A 117 10.30 -7.94 0.48
N ALA A 118 11.37 -7.18 0.21
CA ALA A 118 11.58 -5.85 0.77
C ALA A 118 10.41 -4.90 0.41
N PHE A 119 9.96 -4.90 -0.83
CA PHE A 119 8.82 -4.12 -1.28
C PHE A 119 7.52 -4.49 -0.56
N VAL A 120 7.22 -5.77 -0.41
CA VAL A 120 6.04 -6.23 0.34
C VAL A 120 6.11 -5.82 1.81
N LEU A 121 7.28 -5.90 2.45
CA LEU A 121 7.48 -5.43 3.83
C LEU A 121 7.24 -3.92 3.91
N ARG A 122 7.72 -3.14 2.93
CA ARG A 122 7.46 -1.70 2.86
C ARG A 122 5.97 -1.40 2.69
N LEU A 123 5.25 -2.14 1.83
CA LEU A 123 3.80 -2.00 1.68
C LEU A 123 3.05 -2.29 2.99
N ARG A 124 3.52 -3.27 3.77
CA ARG A 124 2.96 -3.57 5.10
C ARG A 124 3.16 -2.40 6.06
N GLN A 125 4.36 -1.80 6.11
CA GLN A 125 4.60 -0.59 6.92
C GLN A 125 3.67 0.56 6.57
N LEU A 126 3.37 0.73 5.29
CA LEU A 126 2.43 1.75 4.79
C LEU A 126 0.95 1.36 5.01
N GLY A 127 0.68 0.20 5.63
CA GLY A 127 -0.68 -0.32 5.76
C GLY A 127 -1.37 -0.54 4.41
N TYR A 128 -0.59 -0.79 3.35
CA TYR A 128 -1.03 -0.86 1.95
C TYR A 128 -1.75 0.41 1.47
N VAL A 129 -1.46 1.56 2.08
CA VAL A 129 -1.95 2.87 1.65
C VAL A 129 -0.84 3.54 0.83
N LEU A 130 -1.01 3.56 -0.48
CA LEU A 130 -0.01 4.07 -1.45
C LEU A 130 -0.29 5.50 -1.90
N GLY A 131 -1.48 5.99 -1.66
CA GLY A 131 -1.90 7.32 -2.08
C GLY A 131 -1.86 8.35 -0.96
N ASN A 132 -2.25 9.56 -1.32
CA ASN A 132 -2.28 10.69 -0.42
C ASN A 132 -3.42 10.52 0.60
N VAL A 133 -3.10 10.76 1.87
CA VAL A 133 -4.07 10.82 2.96
C VAL A 133 -4.43 12.26 3.28
N SER A 134 -5.67 12.47 3.69
CA SER A 134 -6.16 13.76 4.15
C SER A 134 -5.99 13.89 5.66
N VAL A 135 -6.13 15.11 6.18
CA VAL A 135 -6.08 15.37 7.62
C VAL A 135 -7.45 15.10 8.24
N ALA A 136 -7.47 14.51 9.43
CA ALA A 136 -8.64 14.41 10.29
C ALA A 136 -8.68 15.62 11.23
N THR A 137 -9.84 16.27 11.36
CA THR A 137 -10.10 17.30 12.37
C THR A 137 -10.83 16.73 13.59
N GLU A 138 -11.51 15.59 13.43
CA GLU A 138 -12.14 14.83 14.52
C GLU A 138 -11.11 13.88 15.15
N PRO A 139 -10.78 14.01 16.45
CA PRO A 139 -9.77 13.19 17.11
C PRO A 139 -10.02 11.68 16.99
N LEU A 140 -11.28 11.24 17.06
CA LEU A 140 -11.65 9.84 16.93
C LEU A 140 -11.30 9.25 15.55
N LEU A 141 -11.14 10.09 14.52
CA LEU A 141 -10.79 9.66 13.17
C LEU A 141 -9.29 9.66 12.88
N VAL A 142 -8.47 10.28 13.73
CA VAL A 142 -7.01 10.35 13.52
C VAL A 142 -6.36 8.97 13.31
N PRO A 143 -6.67 7.93 14.10
CA PRO A 143 -6.10 6.59 13.90
C PRO A 143 -6.44 5.97 12.54
N PHE A 144 -7.56 6.39 11.91
CA PHE A 144 -8.04 5.85 10.65
C PHE A 144 -7.51 6.55 9.41
N VAL A 145 -6.79 7.66 9.54
CA VAL A 145 -6.21 8.40 8.41
C VAL A 145 -5.33 7.49 7.55
N ARG A 146 -4.44 6.71 8.17
CA ARG A 146 -3.58 5.74 7.50
C ARG A 146 -4.08 4.29 7.56
N GLN A 147 -5.22 4.05 8.20
CA GLN A 147 -5.84 2.72 8.24
C GLN A 147 -6.43 2.37 6.88
N LYS A 148 -6.13 1.16 6.37
CA LYS A 148 -6.68 0.67 5.11
C LYS A 148 -8.09 0.11 5.28
N THR A 149 -8.25 -0.80 6.22
CA THR A 149 -9.47 -1.59 6.41
C THR A 149 -10.04 -1.34 7.79
N ILE A 150 -11.33 -1.10 7.84
CA ILE A 150 -12.11 -1.10 9.07
C ILE A 150 -13.09 -2.28 9.06
N ARG A 151 -13.44 -2.78 10.24
CA ARG A 151 -14.60 -3.60 10.46
C ARG A 151 -15.80 -2.67 10.64
N LEU A 152 -16.77 -2.75 9.74
CA LEU A 152 -18.02 -2.04 9.83
C LEU A 152 -19.10 -3.00 10.35
N THR A 153 -19.74 -2.63 11.44
CA THR A 153 -20.88 -3.34 12.04
C THR A 153 -22.17 -2.60 11.69
N THR A 154 -23.13 -3.32 11.13
CA THR A 154 -24.47 -2.81 10.81
C THR A 154 -25.51 -3.74 11.44
N PHE A 155 -26.67 -3.21 11.84
CA PHE A 155 -27.65 -3.94 12.62
C PHE A 155 -28.84 -4.41 11.77
N ARG A 156 -29.34 -5.61 12.06
CA ARG A 156 -30.55 -6.19 11.48
C ARG A 156 -31.79 -5.59 12.13
N LYS A 157 -32.99 -5.99 11.65
CA LYS A 157 -34.28 -5.58 12.26
C LYS A 157 -34.42 -6.03 13.72
N ASP A 158 -33.93 -7.21 14.00
CA ASP A 158 -33.92 -7.85 15.32
C ASP A 158 -32.80 -7.35 16.24
N GLY A 159 -32.02 -6.32 15.81
CA GLY A 159 -30.89 -5.79 16.56
C GLY A 159 -29.58 -6.59 16.39
N THR A 160 -29.63 -7.78 15.77
CA THR A 160 -28.40 -8.58 15.61
C THR A 160 -27.38 -7.92 14.70
N ALA A 161 -26.12 -7.97 15.11
CA ALA A 161 -25.00 -7.37 14.39
C ALA A 161 -24.64 -8.16 13.12
N GLY A 162 -24.19 -7.44 12.10
CA GLY A 162 -23.59 -8.03 10.92
C GLY A 162 -22.37 -7.21 10.49
N THR A 163 -21.24 -7.86 10.41
CA THR A 163 -19.94 -7.21 10.18
C THR A 163 -19.44 -7.39 8.77
N SER A 164 -18.65 -6.45 8.28
CA SER A 164 -17.92 -6.56 7.00
C SER A 164 -16.68 -5.68 6.98
N PRO A 165 -15.56 -6.17 6.38
CA PRO A 165 -14.40 -5.32 6.12
C PRO A 165 -14.72 -4.34 4.98
N VAL A 166 -14.29 -3.09 5.14
CA VAL A 166 -14.38 -2.05 4.11
C VAL A 166 -13.14 -1.17 4.13
N SER A 167 -12.72 -0.67 2.97
CA SER A 167 -11.66 0.35 2.88
C SER A 167 -12.23 1.71 3.27
N ILE A 168 -11.46 2.48 4.05
CA ILE A 168 -11.87 3.78 4.58
C ILE A 168 -10.96 4.90 4.06
N ALA A 169 -11.54 6.06 3.79
CA ALA A 169 -10.82 7.32 3.59
C ALA A 169 -11.39 8.37 4.55
N VAL A 170 -10.51 9.10 5.22
CA VAL A 170 -10.87 10.13 6.22
C VAL A 170 -10.54 11.50 5.65
N VAL A 171 -11.41 12.48 5.87
CA VAL A 171 -11.15 13.90 5.65
C VAL A 171 -11.97 14.73 6.61
N GLY A 172 -11.31 15.67 7.33
CA GLY A 172 -11.96 16.52 8.31
C GLY A 172 -12.60 15.70 9.44
N ASP A 173 -13.88 15.92 9.65
CA ASP A 173 -14.72 15.28 10.67
C ASP A 173 -15.43 14.01 10.17
N ARG A 174 -15.13 13.54 8.96
CA ARG A 174 -15.87 12.47 8.30
C ARG A 174 -14.94 11.39 7.73
N ALA A 175 -15.49 10.19 7.65
CA ALA A 175 -14.87 9.09 6.94
C ALA A 175 -15.79 8.55 5.85
N TYR A 176 -15.19 7.98 4.81
CA TYR A 176 -15.92 7.52 3.63
C TYR A 176 -15.53 6.10 3.27
N PHE A 177 -16.52 5.30 2.84
CA PHE A 177 -16.28 3.96 2.32
C PHE A 177 -17.12 3.66 1.08
N ARG A 178 -16.77 2.58 0.38
CA ARG A 178 -17.47 2.12 -0.83
C ARG A 178 -18.24 0.84 -0.56
N THR A 179 -19.40 0.72 -1.18
CA THR A 179 -20.24 -0.48 -1.13
C THR A 179 -21.01 -0.66 -2.45
N TYR A 180 -21.86 -1.64 -2.52
CA TYR A 180 -22.83 -1.85 -3.61
C TYR A 180 -24.24 -1.48 -3.18
N GLU A 181 -25.04 -1.04 -4.13
CA GLU A 181 -26.45 -0.69 -3.92
C GLU A 181 -27.27 -1.83 -3.29
N ARG A 182 -27.07 -3.05 -3.81
CA ARG A 182 -27.75 -4.27 -3.34
C ARG A 182 -27.06 -4.97 -2.17
N ALA A 183 -25.94 -4.43 -1.67
CA ALA A 183 -25.26 -5.02 -0.53
C ALA A 183 -26.12 -5.00 0.73
N ILE A 184 -26.03 -6.07 1.53
CA ILE A 184 -26.77 -6.19 2.78
C ILE A 184 -26.53 -5.00 3.70
N LYS A 185 -25.28 -4.55 3.81
CA LYS A 185 -24.89 -3.38 4.62
C LYS A 185 -25.57 -2.08 4.12
N ALA A 186 -25.69 -1.87 2.81
CA ALA A 186 -26.36 -0.69 2.27
C ALA A 186 -27.86 -0.68 2.61
N ARG A 187 -28.52 -1.84 2.52
CA ARG A 187 -29.93 -1.98 2.93
C ARG A 187 -30.13 -1.75 4.43
N ARG A 188 -29.18 -2.19 5.26
CA ARG A 188 -29.23 -1.98 6.72
C ARG A 188 -29.03 -0.50 7.07
N ILE A 189 -28.05 0.18 6.47
CA ILE A 189 -27.78 1.59 6.68
C ILE A 189 -29.01 2.47 6.29
N ARG A 190 -29.68 2.16 5.18
CA ARG A 190 -30.92 2.90 4.81
C ARG A 190 -32.02 2.81 5.88
N ARG A 191 -32.07 1.72 6.62
CA ARG A 191 -33.09 1.48 7.64
C ARG A 191 -32.65 1.95 9.02
N ASN A 192 -31.40 1.70 9.38
CA ASN A 192 -30.79 2.09 10.64
C ASN A 192 -29.42 2.68 10.36
N PRO A 193 -29.26 4.00 10.45
CA PRO A 193 -28.00 4.68 10.22
C PRO A 193 -26.97 4.44 11.32
N ASN A 194 -27.38 3.97 12.50
CA ASN A 194 -26.47 3.70 13.60
C ASN A 194 -25.62 2.47 13.25
N VAL A 195 -24.32 2.65 13.35
CA VAL A 195 -23.30 1.63 13.02
C VAL A 195 -22.17 1.72 14.03
N GLU A 196 -21.30 0.70 14.00
CA GLU A 196 -20.03 0.75 14.70
C GLU A 196 -18.91 0.47 13.72
N PHE A 197 -17.75 1.08 13.95
CA PHE A 197 -16.58 0.82 13.15
C PHE A 197 -15.30 0.80 14.00
N GLY A 198 -14.32 0.03 13.58
CA GLY A 198 -13.03 -0.05 14.25
C GLY A 198 -11.95 -0.55 13.31
N SER A 199 -10.69 -0.33 13.68
CA SER A 199 -9.55 -0.80 12.90
C SER A 199 -9.59 -2.32 12.75
N ALA A 200 -9.27 -2.82 11.54
CA ALA A 200 -9.30 -4.24 11.25
C ALA A 200 -8.20 -4.66 10.27
N THR A 201 -7.86 -5.94 10.31
CA THR A 201 -7.06 -6.60 9.29
C THR A 201 -7.82 -6.64 7.96
N MET A 202 -7.14 -7.01 6.86
CA MET A 202 -7.79 -7.16 5.54
C MET A 202 -8.92 -8.19 5.54
N SER A 203 -8.83 -9.22 6.40
CA SER A 203 -9.88 -10.24 6.60
C SER A 203 -11.03 -9.77 7.51
N GLY A 204 -10.94 -8.58 8.11
CA GLY A 204 -11.97 -8.03 8.99
C GLY A 204 -11.81 -8.42 10.47
N LYS A 205 -10.68 -9.05 10.87
CA LYS A 205 -10.38 -9.30 12.29
C LYS A 205 -10.10 -7.94 12.97
N PRO A 206 -10.78 -7.60 14.07
CA PRO A 206 -10.56 -6.32 14.76
C PRO A 206 -9.14 -6.26 15.34
N ILE A 207 -8.54 -5.07 15.28
CA ILE A 207 -7.20 -4.76 15.85
C ILE A 207 -7.24 -3.51 16.71
N GLY A 208 -8.43 -3.02 17.04
CA GLY A 208 -8.65 -1.86 17.88
C GLY A 208 -10.10 -1.79 18.37
N PRO A 209 -10.42 -0.79 19.20
CA PRO A 209 -11.75 -0.60 19.72
C PRO A 209 -12.78 -0.27 18.63
N MET A 210 -14.03 -0.64 18.87
CA MET A 210 -15.15 -0.26 18.02
C MET A 210 -15.69 1.11 18.49
N LEU A 211 -15.98 1.99 17.54
CA LEU A 211 -16.52 3.32 17.74
C LEU A 211 -17.93 3.40 17.20
N PRO A 212 -18.88 3.97 17.94
CA PRO A 212 -20.22 4.27 17.44
C PRO A 212 -20.15 5.39 16.39
N ALA A 213 -20.98 5.29 15.36
CA ALA A 213 -21.10 6.28 14.32
C ALA A 213 -22.47 6.25 13.66
N GLN A 214 -22.78 7.31 12.94
CA GLN A 214 -23.88 7.34 12.00
C GLN A 214 -23.36 7.18 10.56
N ALA A 215 -23.98 6.31 9.78
CA ALA A 215 -23.67 6.08 8.39
C ALA A 215 -24.78 6.57 7.47
N ARG A 216 -24.44 7.28 6.41
CA ARG A 216 -25.34 7.77 5.39
C ARG A 216 -24.86 7.41 4.00
N LEU A 217 -25.74 6.92 3.13
CA LEU A 217 -25.41 6.70 1.73
C LEU A 217 -25.42 8.04 0.99
N LEU A 218 -24.47 8.22 0.08
CA LEU A 218 -24.19 9.49 -0.60
C LEU A 218 -24.68 9.47 -2.05
N GLU A 219 -25.15 10.63 -2.51
CA GLU A 219 -25.61 10.85 -3.87
C GLU A 219 -25.01 12.14 -4.47
N GLY A 220 -25.16 12.33 -5.77
CA GLY A 220 -24.79 13.57 -6.45
C GLY A 220 -23.33 14.00 -6.28
N ALA A 221 -23.11 15.20 -5.79
CA ALA A 221 -21.79 15.80 -5.61
C ALA A 221 -20.98 15.09 -4.49
N GLU A 222 -21.63 14.74 -3.40
CA GLU A 222 -21.01 14.05 -2.26
C GLU A 222 -20.51 12.64 -2.66
N TYR A 223 -21.28 11.90 -3.46
CA TYR A 223 -20.84 10.64 -4.05
C TYR A 223 -19.55 10.80 -4.84
N ARG A 224 -19.46 11.84 -5.69
CA ARG A 224 -18.25 12.10 -6.50
C ARG A 224 -17.06 12.49 -5.63
N GLN A 225 -17.31 13.24 -4.56
CA GLN A 225 -16.26 13.61 -3.60
C GLN A 225 -15.69 12.36 -2.87
N ALA A 226 -16.55 11.52 -2.31
CA ALA A 226 -16.14 10.28 -1.66
C ALA A 226 -15.36 9.34 -2.61
N ALA A 227 -15.80 9.23 -3.88
CA ALA A 227 -15.10 8.48 -4.90
C ALA A 227 -13.69 9.02 -5.15
N ARG A 228 -13.52 10.36 -5.23
CA ARG A 228 -12.21 11.01 -5.39
C ARG A 228 -11.29 10.76 -4.20
N LEU A 229 -11.80 10.87 -2.98
CA LEU A 229 -11.02 10.65 -1.75
C LEU A 229 -10.51 9.21 -1.65
N LEU A 230 -11.38 8.23 -1.90
CA LEU A 230 -10.98 6.81 -1.93
C LEU A 230 -9.96 6.53 -3.04
N ARG A 231 -10.10 7.13 -4.22
CA ARG A 231 -9.13 7.00 -5.31
C ARG A 231 -7.79 7.65 -4.97
N ARG A 232 -7.78 8.81 -4.31
CA ARG A 232 -6.54 9.47 -3.85
C ARG A 232 -5.78 8.62 -2.85
N LYS A 233 -6.48 8.03 -1.87
CA LYS A 233 -5.88 7.18 -0.86
C LYS A 233 -5.44 5.81 -1.41
N TYR A 234 -6.18 5.28 -2.39
CA TYR A 234 -5.96 3.95 -2.99
C TYR A 234 -5.96 4.02 -4.52
N PRO A 235 -4.92 4.61 -5.15
CA PRO A 235 -4.94 4.90 -6.59
C PRO A 235 -5.13 3.64 -7.44
N VAL A 236 -4.46 2.55 -7.13
CA VAL A 236 -4.59 1.28 -7.87
C VAL A 236 -5.91 0.58 -7.50
N LEU A 237 -6.16 0.36 -6.21
CA LEU A 237 -7.30 -0.43 -5.76
C LEU A 237 -8.64 0.25 -6.10
N HIS A 238 -8.83 1.51 -5.70
CA HIS A 238 -10.07 2.26 -5.92
C HIS A 238 -10.06 3.12 -7.19
N GLY A 239 -8.89 3.31 -7.80
CA GLY A 239 -8.76 3.98 -9.10
C GLY A 239 -9.01 3.07 -10.29
N VAL A 240 -8.56 1.80 -10.22
CA VAL A 240 -8.60 0.86 -11.34
C VAL A 240 -9.34 -0.43 -10.97
N VAL A 241 -8.82 -1.21 -10.00
CA VAL A 241 -9.29 -2.59 -9.73
C VAL A 241 -10.77 -2.61 -9.33
N VAL A 242 -11.14 -1.91 -8.28
CA VAL A 242 -12.52 -1.92 -7.76
C VAL A 242 -13.53 -1.36 -8.75
N PRO A 243 -13.30 -0.24 -9.46
CA PRO A 243 -14.21 0.22 -10.51
C PRO A 243 -14.41 -0.80 -11.63
N SER A 244 -13.36 -1.47 -12.08
CA SER A 244 -13.44 -2.51 -13.12
C SER A 244 -14.25 -3.70 -12.67
N VAL A 245 -13.97 -4.22 -11.46
CA VAL A 245 -14.73 -5.33 -10.85
C VAL A 245 -16.20 -4.93 -10.64
N HIS A 246 -16.46 -3.70 -10.15
CA HIS A 246 -17.84 -3.22 -9.96
C HIS A 246 -18.60 -3.09 -11.28
N ARG A 247 -17.92 -2.69 -12.36
CA ARG A 247 -18.54 -2.63 -13.70
C ARG A 247 -18.92 -4.03 -14.18
N LEU A 248 -18.03 -5.01 -14.03
CA LEU A 248 -18.25 -6.40 -14.42
C LEU A 248 -19.38 -7.05 -13.61
N MET A 249 -19.46 -6.76 -12.30
CA MET A 249 -20.43 -7.36 -11.38
C MET A 249 -21.72 -6.53 -11.20
N ARG A 250 -21.96 -5.52 -12.02
CA ARG A 250 -23.06 -4.57 -11.88
C ARG A 250 -24.46 -5.24 -11.97
N SER A 251 -24.60 -6.25 -12.81
CA SER A 251 -25.84 -7.03 -12.94
C SER A 251 -26.22 -7.73 -11.63
N LYS A 252 -25.24 -8.26 -10.92
CA LYS A 252 -25.44 -9.00 -9.66
C LYS A 252 -25.62 -8.09 -8.44
N TYR A 253 -24.77 -7.05 -8.31
CA TYR A 253 -24.70 -6.25 -7.08
C TYR A 253 -25.27 -4.83 -7.19
N GLY A 254 -25.75 -4.43 -8.36
CA GLY A 254 -26.27 -3.08 -8.61
C GLY A 254 -25.16 -2.05 -8.81
N ARG A 255 -25.50 -0.78 -8.64
CA ARG A 255 -24.56 0.34 -8.81
C ARG A 255 -23.56 0.40 -7.64
N THR A 256 -22.39 0.99 -7.90
CA THR A 256 -21.49 1.41 -6.83
C THR A 256 -22.14 2.49 -5.99
N MET A 257 -22.05 2.36 -4.68
CA MET A 257 -22.49 3.36 -3.70
C MET A 257 -21.31 3.78 -2.83
N HIS A 258 -21.36 5.01 -2.35
CA HIS A 258 -20.46 5.49 -1.31
C HIS A 258 -21.29 5.87 -0.09
N ALA A 259 -20.70 5.75 1.08
CA ALA A 259 -21.27 6.16 2.33
C ALA A 259 -20.28 6.99 3.12
N GLU A 260 -20.79 7.91 3.92
CA GLU A 260 -20.03 8.60 4.96
C GLU A 260 -20.27 7.96 6.31
N LEU A 261 -19.32 8.13 7.19
CA LEU A 261 -19.38 7.81 8.61
C LEU A 261 -19.06 9.07 9.39
N ILE A 262 -19.93 9.43 10.32
CA ILE A 262 -19.75 10.52 11.27
C ILE A 262 -19.66 9.86 12.64
N PRO A 263 -18.51 9.92 13.34
CA PRO A 263 -18.39 9.38 14.69
C PRO A 263 -19.42 10.02 15.62
N SER A 264 -20.06 9.21 16.43
CA SER A 264 -20.93 9.71 17.48
C SER A 264 -20.08 10.07 18.70
N PRO A 265 -20.41 11.13 19.45
CA PRO A 265 -19.76 11.44 20.71
C PRO A 265 -19.79 10.20 21.62
N LEU A 266 -18.63 9.88 22.21
CA LEU A 266 -18.58 8.82 23.21
C LEU A 266 -19.30 9.32 24.46
N SER A 267 -20.11 8.48 25.09
CA SER A 267 -20.59 8.78 26.44
C SER A 267 -19.38 8.94 27.38
N GLU A 268 -19.50 9.75 28.43
CA GLU A 268 -18.40 9.96 29.38
C GLU A 268 -17.86 8.64 29.99
N ARG A 269 -18.75 7.65 30.19
CA ARG A 269 -18.39 6.30 30.64
C ARG A 269 -17.54 5.52 29.64
N ASP A 270 -17.85 5.63 28.34
CA ASP A 270 -17.11 4.95 27.28
C ASP A 270 -15.76 5.63 27.01
N ALA A 271 -15.68 6.95 27.20
CA ALA A 271 -14.43 7.70 27.13
C ALA A 271 -13.48 7.31 28.25
N ALA A 272 -13.95 7.22 29.49
CA ALA A 272 -13.17 6.79 30.66
C ALA A 272 -12.67 5.35 30.51
N ALA A 273 -13.52 4.42 30.06
CA ALA A 273 -13.13 3.02 29.83
C ALA A 273 -12.05 2.87 28.74
N LYS A 274 -12.06 3.72 27.72
CA LYS A 274 -11.05 3.72 26.66
C LYS A 274 -9.72 4.30 27.09
N ILE A 275 -9.71 5.34 27.90
CA ILE A 275 -8.48 5.90 28.47
C ILE A 275 -7.77 4.83 29.32
N VAL A 276 -8.53 4.11 30.15
CA VAL A 276 -8.00 3.03 30.98
C VAL A 276 -7.43 1.88 30.13
N ALA A 277 -8.12 1.47 29.07
CA ALA A 277 -7.65 0.43 28.18
C ALA A 277 -6.37 0.79 27.41
N THR A 278 -6.24 2.05 26.99
CA THR A 278 -5.04 2.56 26.30
C THR A 278 -3.84 2.62 27.23
N VAL A 279 -4.04 3.05 28.49
CA VAL A 279 -2.97 3.11 29.50
C VAL A 279 -2.47 1.70 29.88
N ILE A 280 -3.36 0.71 29.92
CA ILE A 280 -2.99 -0.69 30.22
C ILE A 280 -2.18 -1.32 29.07
N ASP A 281 -2.47 -0.96 27.81
CA ASP A 281 -1.73 -1.48 26.64
C ASP A 281 -0.35 -0.81 26.44
N GLU A 282 -0.17 0.44 26.92
CA GLU A 282 1.14 1.11 26.93
C GLU A 282 2.07 0.64 28.04
N VAL A 283 1.55 -0.02 29.09
CA VAL A 283 2.32 -0.53 30.24
C VAL A 283 2.69 -2.02 30.07
N ARG A 284 2.19 -2.70 29.03
CA ARG A 284 2.55 -4.08 28.66
C ARG A 284 3.50 -4.10 27.45
#